data_84269b105cecdadebbf0edbab013884d
#
_entry.id   84269b105cecdadebbf0edbab013884d
#
_cell.length_a   1.000
_cell.length_b   1.000
_cell.length_c   1.000
_cell.angle_alpha   90.00
_cell.angle_beta   90.00
_cell.angle_gamma   90.00
#
_symmetry.space_group_name_H-M   'P 1'
#
loop_
_entity.id
_entity.type
_entity.pdbx_description
1 polymer ?
#
loop_
_entity_poly.entity_id
_entity_poly.type
_entity_poly.pdbx_seq_one_letter_code
_entity_poly.pdbx_strand_id
1 'polypeptide(L)'
;KKTLYNLLQQVPFNTGINYHIINNLKHQAEKLNILDRYCTLLFDEMELDATLTYDKKSDSIFGFEENNLKFANHVLVFMLRGLRKKFKQPIAYYFCCGTTKTEDLVSYIKEIGNLCSTNHRIKNKSYCL
;
A
#
# COMPACT_ATOMS: atom_id res chain seq x y z
N LYS A 1 24.82 -3.41 11.30
CA LYS A 1 24.13 -4.05 10.14
C LYS A 1 23.09 -5.12 10.57
N LYS A 2 23.37 -5.98 11.57
CA LYS A 2 22.41 -6.99 12.05
C LYS A 2 21.13 -6.39 12.68
N THR A 3 21.24 -5.28 13.39
CA THR A 3 20.11 -4.66 14.11
C THR A 3 19.06 -4.09 13.15
N LEU A 4 19.49 -3.39 12.09
CA LEU A 4 18.58 -2.82 11.08
C LEU A 4 17.85 -3.94 10.31
N TYR A 5 18.57 -5.00 9.92
CA TYR A 5 17.99 -6.15 9.25
C TYR A 5 16.93 -6.85 10.12
N ASN A 6 17.19 -7.04 11.41
CA ASN A 6 16.24 -7.63 12.34
C ASN A 6 15.00 -6.75 12.55
N LEU A 7 15.15 -5.42 12.56
CA LEU A 7 14.02 -4.48 12.64
C LEU A 7 13.17 -4.51 11.36
N LEU A 8 13.80 -4.56 10.20
CA LEU A 8 13.10 -4.68 8.92
C LEU A 8 12.35 -6.00 8.78
N GLN A 9 12.86 -7.09 9.34
CA GLN A 9 12.15 -8.39 9.35
C GLN A 9 10.90 -8.41 10.26
N GLN A 10 10.77 -7.48 11.18
CA GLN A 10 9.60 -7.38 12.05
C GLN A 10 8.43 -6.61 11.41
N VAL A 11 8.67 -5.93 10.29
CA VAL A 11 7.62 -5.24 9.56
C VAL A 11 7.01 -6.22 8.55
N PRO A 12 5.73 -6.60 8.69
CA PRO A 12 5.09 -7.48 7.72
C PRO A 12 4.91 -6.74 6.40
N PHE A 13 5.73 -7.09 5.41
CA PHE A 13 5.61 -6.62 4.02
C PHE A 13 4.94 -7.72 3.18
N ASN A 14 3.67 -7.98 3.41
CA ASN A 14 2.89 -8.86 2.56
C ASN A 14 2.23 -8.05 1.44
N THR A 15 1.96 -8.69 0.30
CA THR A 15 1.17 -8.11 -0.79
C THR A 15 -0.20 -7.70 -0.28
N GLY A 16 -0.83 -6.73 -0.96
CA GLY A 16 -2.09 -6.17 -0.55
C GLY A 16 -1.96 -4.96 0.39
N ILE A 17 -2.99 -4.70 1.15
CA ILE A 17 -3.06 -3.56 2.07
C ILE A 17 -2.32 -3.87 3.37
N ASN A 18 -1.40 -3.00 3.76
CA ASN A 18 -0.73 -3.09 5.04
C ASN A 18 -1.55 -2.42 6.15
N TYR A 19 -2.44 -3.21 6.76
CA TYR A 19 -3.33 -2.74 7.84
C TYR A 19 -2.56 -2.21 9.07
N HIS A 20 -1.38 -2.75 9.34
CA HIS A 20 -0.54 -2.28 10.45
C HIS A 20 -0.09 -0.83 10.23
N ILE A 21 0.37 -0.51 9.02
CA ILE A 21 0.76 0.85 8.65
C ILE A 21 -0.46 1.79 8.72
N ILE A 22 -1.61 1.38 8.18
CA ILE A 22 -2.83 2.20 8.20
C ILE A 22 -3.28 2.48 9.64
N ASN A 23 -3.27 1.48 10.52
CA ASN A 23 -3.65 1.66 11.92
C ASN A 23 -2.69 2.61 12.65
N ASN A 24 -1.40 2.48 12.41
CA ASN A 24 -0.40 3.40 12.95
C ASN A 24 -0.62 4.84 12.47
N LEU A 25 -0.90 5.03 11.18
CA LEU A 25 -1.19 6.35 10.62
C LEU A 25 -2.46 6.96 11.26
N LYS A 26 -3.52 6.18 11.44
CA LYS A 26 -4.75 6.63 12.12
C LYS A 26 -4.44 7.09 13.54
N HIS A 27 -3.72 6.29 14.30
CA HIS A 27 -3.35 6.65 15.67
C HIS A 27 -2.50 7.92 15.74
N GLN A 28 -1.59 8.11 14.79
CA GLN A 28 -0.83 9.37 14.68
C GLN A 28 -1.72 10.54 14.26
N ALA A 29 -2.67 10.32 13.34
CA ALA A 29 -3.58 11.34 12.86
C ALA A 29 -4.50 11.89 13.97
N GLU A 30 -4.89 11.08 14.97
CA GLU A 30 -5.67 11.53 16.12
C GLU A 30 -5.00 12.69 16.87
N LYS A 31 -3.67 12.74 16.87
CA LYS A 31 -2.85 13.78 17.53
C LYS A 31 -2.66 15.03 16.67
N LEU A 32 -3.10 15.03 15.42
CA LEU A 32 -2.94 16.12 14.47
C LEU A 32 -4.18 17.03 14.43
N ASN A 33 -3.95 18.29 14.07
CA ASN A 33 -5.04 19.20 13.73
C ASN A 33 -5.79 18.69 12.50
N ILE A 34 -7.08 19.01 12.40
CA ILE A 34 -7.97 18.54 11.30
C ILE A 34 -7.37 18.83 9.93
N LEU A 35 -6.81 20.02 9.72
CA LEU A 35 -6.20 20.41 8.43
C LEU A 35 -4.91 19.62 8.10
N ASP A 36 -4.22 19.09 9.10
CA ASP A 36 -3.00 18.31 8.92
C ASP A 36 -3.27 16.82 8.63
N ARG A 37 -4.52 16.38 8.81
CA ARG A 37 -4.98 15.02 8.51
C ARG A 37 -5.28 14.77 7.03
N TYR A 38 -5.42 15.85 6.24
CA TYR A 38 -5.71 15.70 4.81
C TYR A 38 -4.51 15.13 4.06
N CYS A 39 -4.79 14.10 3.28
CA CYS A 39 -3.79 13.45 2.42
C CYS A 39 -4.38 13.13 1.04
N THR A 40 -3.50 12.90 0.10
CA THR A 40 -3.82 12.43 -1.25
C THR A 40 -3.37 10.99 -1.38
N LEU A 41 -4.21 10.15 -1.97
CA LEU A 41 -3.82 8.82 -2.41
C LEU A 41 -3.14 8.93 -3.77
N LEU A 42 -1.91 8.48 -3.84
CA LEU A 42 -1.13 8.35 -5.07
C LEU A 42 -1.01 6.86 -5.38
N PHE A 43 -1.00 6.53 -6.66
CA PHE A 43 -0.66 5.18 -7.10
C PHE A 43 0.13 5.27 -8.40
N ASP A 44 0.99 4.28 -8.60
CA ASP A 44 1.82 4.15 -9.78
C ASP A 44 2.16 2.69 -10.05
N GLU A 45 2.38 2.34 -11.29
CA GLU A 45 2.82 1.02 -11.72
C GLU A 45 4.30 1.06 -12.10
N MET A 46 5.03 0.06 -11.64
CA MET A 46 6.43 -0.14 -12.00
C MET A 46 6.59 -1.50 -12.67
N GLU A 47 7.36 -1.53 -13.75
CA GLU A 47 7.78 -2.78 -14.39
C GLU A 47 8.81 -3.50 -13.53
N LEU A 48 8.70 -4.81 -13.45
CA LEU A 48 9.59 -5.70 -12.72
C LEU A 48 10.16 -6.75 -13.67
N ASP A 49 11.38 -7.17 -13.39
CA ASP A 49 11.90 -8.39 -14.01
C ASP A 49 11.07 -9.59 -13.55
N ALA A 50 10.53 -10.35 -14.49
CA ALA A 50 9.70 -11.53 -14.22
C ALA A 50 10.56 -12.67 -13.68
N THR A 51 10.86 -12.63 -12.39
CA THR A 51 11.66 -13.65 -11.69
C THR A 51 10.89 -14.25 -10.52
N LEU A 52 11.03 -15.58 -10.33
CA LEU A 52 10.55 -16.23 -9.12
C LEU A 52 11.64 -16.20 -8.06
N THR A 53 11.27 -15.81 -6.86
CA THR A 53 12.14 -15.89 -5.68
C THR A 53 11.54 -16.85 -4.67
N TYR A 54 12.31 -17.88 -4.31
CA TYR A 54 11.94 -18.79 -3.21
C TYR A 54 12.56 -18.32 -1.90
N ASP A 55 11.71 -18.03 -0.94
CA ASP A 55 12.17 -17.73 0.42
C ASP A 55 12.11 -18.99 1.28
N LYS A 56 13.30 -19.50 1.63
CA LYS A 56 13.47 -20.70 2.47
C LYS A 56 12.92 -20.54 3.89
N LYS A 57 12.79 -19.32 4.41
CA LYS A 57 12.34 -19.08 5.78
C LYS A 57 10.83 -19.18 5.93
N SER A 58 10.11 -18.64 4.95
CA SER A 58 8.64 -18.66 4.92
C SER A 58 8.09 -19.84 4.12
N ASP A 59 8.96 -20.64 3.48
CA ASP A 59 8.60 -21.70 2.53
C ASP A 59 7.63 -21.20 1.45
N SER A 60 7.92 -20.03 0.90
CA SER A 60 7.02 -19.30 0.00
C SER A 60 7.73 -18.91 -1.29
N ILE A 61 7.00 -18.97 -2.39
CA ILE A 61 7.46 -18.51 -3.70
C ILE A 61 6.81 -17.16 -3.98
N PHE A 62 7.66 -16.16 -4.26
CA PHE A 62 7.23 -14.82 -4.66
C PHE A 62 7.47 -14.59 -6.14
N GLY A 63 6.63 -13.75 -6.77
CA GLY A 63 6.73 -13.37 -8.17
C GLY A 63 5.53 -13.78 -9.02
N PHE A 64 4.47 -14.30 -8.39
CA PHE A 64 3.18 -14.54 -9.05
C PHE A 64 2.24 -13.33 -8.92
N GLU A 65 1.36 -13.18 -9.93
CA GLU A 65 0.22 -12.28 -9.86
C GLU A 65 -0.72 -12.69 -8.70
N GLU A 66 -1.32 -11.71 -8.01
CA GLU A 66 -2.14 -11.90 -6.82
C GLU A 66 -3.27 -12.95 -6.98
N ASN A 67 -3.89 -13.00 -8.16
CA ASN A 67 -5.08 -13.83 -8.41
C ASN A 67 -4.86 -14.94 -9.45
N ASN A 68 -3.66 -15.11 -9.96
CA ASN A 68 -3.35 -16.10 -11.01
C ASN A 68 -1.94 -16.67 -10.82
N LEU A 69 -1.73 -17.89 -11.32
CA LEU A 69 -0.41 -18.52 -11.39
C LEU A 69 0.45 -17.99 -12.57
N LYS A 70 0.26 -16.71 -12.94
CA LYS A 70 1.09 -16.05 -13.94
C LYS A 70 2.23 -15.31 -13.28
N PHE A 71 3.36 -15.22 -13.96
CA PHE A 71 4.49 -14.43 -13.49
C PHE A 71 4.13 -12.95 -13.47
N ALA A 72 4.33 -12.34 -12.33
CA ALA A 72 4.18 -10.89 -12.21
C ALA A 72 5.36 -10.21 -12.91
N ASN A 73 5.06 -9.22 -13.74
CA ASN A 73 6.04 -8.35 -14.39
C ASN A 73 5.79 -6.86 -14.08
N HIS A 74 4.76 -6.57 -13.29
CA HIS A 74 4.47 -5.23 -12.80
C HIS A 74 4.08 -5.26 -11.33
N VAL A 75 4.30 -4.16 -10.64
CA VAL A 75 3.80 -3.91 -9.29
C VAL A 75 3.06 -2.59 -9.25
N LEU A 76 1.81 -2.62 -8.78
CA LEU A 76 1.01 -1.45 -8.49
C LEU A 76 1.24 -1.06 -7.03
N VAL A 77 1.69 0.16 -6.78
CA VAL A 77 1.98 0.68 -5.44
C VAL A 77 1.02 1.81 -5.09
N PHE A 78 0.43 1.76 -3.91
CA PHE A 78 -0.38 2.82 -3.34
C PHE A 78 0.36 3.53 -2.21
N MET A 79 0.31 4.86 -2.22
CA MET A 79 1.01 5.71 -1.27
C MET A 79 0.11 6.85 -0.78
N LEU A 80 0.11 7.13 0.51
CA LEU A 80 -0.47 8.34 1.07
C LEU A 80 0.57 9.46 1.14
N ARG A 81 0.18 10.66 0.69
CA ARG A 81 0.97 11.87 0.79
C ARG A 81 0.18 12.94 1.53
N GLY A 82 0.74 13.47 2.61
CA GLY A 82 0.14 14.59 3.34
C GLY A 82 0.10 15.86 2.51
N LEU A 83 -1.02 16.60 2.58
CA LEU A 83 -1.18 17.88 1.87
C LEU A 83 -0.43 19.02 2.56
N ARG A 84 -0.58 19.15 3.86
CA ARG A 84 0.14 20.16 4.68
C ARG A 84 1.39 19.61 5.32
N LYS A 85 1.29 18.44 5.93
CA LYS A 85 2.44 17.74 6.52
C LYS A 85 3.22 17.03 5.43
N LYS A 86 4.53 17.27 5.40
CA LYS A 86 5.43 16.60 4.43
C LYS A 86 5.71 15.16 4.85
N PHE A 87 4.77 14.26 4.56
CA PHE A 87 5.01 12.82 4.68
C PHE A 87 4.58 12.09 3.42
N LYS A 88 5.21 10.97 3.18
CA LYS A 88 4.86 9.99 2.15
C LYS A 88 4.97 8.61 2.78
N GLN A 89 3.92 7.80 2.67
CA GLN A 89 3.88 6.47 3.23
C GLN A 89 3.24 5.49 2.25
N PRO A 90 4.00 4.52 1.72
CA PRO A 90 3.43 3.38 1.02
C PRO A 90 2.52 2.59 1.98
N ILE A 91 1.34 2.22 1.49
CA ILE A 91 0.30 1.55 2.30
C ILE A 91 -0.17 0.23 1.72
N ALA A 92 0.00 0.03 0.42
CA ALA A 92 -0.36 -1.20 -0.27
C ALA A 92 0.49 -1.40 -1.52
N TYR A 93 0.67 -2.66 -1.91
CA TYR A 93 1.20 -3.00 -3.22
C TYR A 93 0.62 -4.33 -3.70
N TYR A 94 0.47 -4.47 -5.02
CA TYR A 94 -0.09 -5.64 -5.68
C TYR A 94 0.78 -6.04 -6.86
N PHE A 95 1.06 -7.33 -6.98
CA PHE A 95 1.75 -7.87 -8.16
C PHE A 95 0.75 -8.11 -9.28
N CYS A 96 1.10 -7.68 -10.49
CA CYS A 96 0.26 -7.76 -11.68
C CYS A 96 1.03 -8.40 -12.84
N CYS A 97 0.30 -9.06 -13.74
CA CYS A 97 0.84 -9.51 -15.01
C CYS A 97 0.34 -8.56 -16.13
N GLY A 98 1.22 -7.67 -16.58
CA GLY A 98 0.84 -6.54 -17.44
C GLY A 98 0.22 -5.39 -16.63
N THR A 99 -0.46 -4.48 -17.32
CA THR A 99 -1.15 -3.35 -16.69
C THR A 99 -2.35 -3.82 -15.87
N THR A 100 -2.55 -3.17 -14.70
CA THR A 100 -3.68 -3.48 -13.81
C THR A 100 -5.00 -3.22 -14.51
N LYS A 101 -5.93 -4.17 -14.44
CA LYS A 101 -7.27 -3.99 -14.98
C LYS A 101 -8.01 -2.87 -14.26
N THR A 102 -8.79 -2.11 -15.01
CA THR A 102 -9.55 -0.97 -14.44
C THR A 102 -10.47 -1.40 -13.29
N GLU A 103 -11.08 -2.58 -13.38
CA GLU A 103 -11.98 -3.11 -12.35
C GLU A 103 -11.25 -3.37 -11.04
N ASP A 104 -10.08 -3.99 -11.11
CA ASP A 104 -9.22 -4.27 -9.95
C ASP A 104 -8.72 -2.96 -9.33
N LEU A 105 -8.25 -2.02 -10.16
CA LEU A 105 -7.80 -0.70 -9.70
C LEU A 105 -8.92 0.06 -8.97
N VAL A 106 -10.15 0.06 -9.51
CA VAL A 106 -11.30 0.70 -8.87
C VAL A 106 -11.63 0.02 -7.54
N SER A 107 -11.55 -1.30 -7.47
CA SER A 107 -11.77 -2.07 -6.24
C SER A 107 -10.76 -1.68 -5.15
N TYR A 108 -9.47 -1.67 -5.49
CA TYR A 108 -8.39 -1.29 -4.56
C TYR A 108 -8.52 0.15 -4.06
N ILE A 109 -8.84 1.10 -4.96
CA ILE A 109 -9.05 2.51 -4.58
C ILE A 109 -10.23 2.65 -3.61
N LYS A 110 -11.33 1.94 -3.85
CA LYS A 110 -12.51 1.94 -2.96
C LYS A 110 -12.18 1.37 -1.59
N GLU A 111 -11.50 0.22 -1.55
CA GLU A 111 -11.13 -0.44 -0.31
C GLU A 111 -10.19 0.45 0.52
N ILE A 112 -9.12 0.97 -0.08
CA ILE A 112 -8.19 1.89 0.58
C ILE A 112 -8.90 3.16 1.04
N GLY A 113 -9.76 3.73 0.18
CA GLY A 113 -10.55 4.91 0.50
C GLY A 113 -11.44 4.71 1.72
N ASN A 114 -12.13 3.57 1.81
CA ASN A 114 -12.97 3.22 2.95
C ASN A 114 -12.14 3.05 4.24
N LEU A 115 -10.96 2.45 4.13
CA LEU A 115 -10.06 2.28 5.27
C LEU A 115 -9.46 3.61 5.76
N CYS A 116 -9.17 4.54 4.86
CA CYS A 116 -8.59 5.84 5.20
C CYS A 116 -9.65 6.88 5.60
N SER A 117 -10.94 6.64 5.34
CA SER A 117 -12.01 7.58 5.68
C SER A 117 -12.48 7.35 7.11
N THR A 118 -12.14 8.23 8.03
CA THR A 118 -12.89 8.36 9.29
C THR A 118 -14.10 9.24 9.03
N ASN A 119 -15.28 8.63 8.92
CA ASN A 119 -16.65 9.17 9.02
C ASN A 119 -16.94 10.67 8.70
N HIS A 120 -16.30 11.28 7.72
CA HIS A 120 -16.79 12.53 7.15
C HIS A 120 -16.85 12.42 5.63
N ARG A 121 -18.09 12.47 5.10
CA ARG A 121 -18.40 12.62 3.68
C ARG A 121 -17.66 13.82 3.10
N ILE A 122 -16.54 13.58 2.44
CA ILE A 122 -15.90 14.60 1.62
C ILE A 122 -16.10 14.20 0.17
N LYS A 123 -16.89 15.03 -0.55
CA LYS A 123 -17.25 14.86 -1.96
C LYS A 123 -16.08 15.09 -2.94
N ASN A 124 -14.86 15.27 -2.49
CA ASN A 124 -13.70 15.51 -3.34
C ASN A 124 -12.56 14.54 -2.99
N LYS A 125 -11.77 14.19 -4.00
CA LYS A 125 -10.65 13.21 -4.05
C LYS A 125 -9.53 13.32 -2.99
N SER A 126 -9.75 13.97 -1.87
CA SER A 126 -8.84 14.05 -0.74
C SER A 126 -9.39 13.21 0.43
N TYR A 127 -8.53 12.42 1.03
CA TYR A 127 -8.84 11.55 2.15
C TYR A 127 -8.40 12.22 3.46
N CYS A 128 -9.25 12.11 4.50
CA CYS A 128 -8.90 12.52 5.86
C CYS A 128 -8.63 11.26 6.68
N LEU A 129 -7.45 11.16 7.23
CA LEU A 129 -7.05 10.08 8.15
C LEU A 129 -7.63 10.31 9.55
#